data_96821a5b92dab6b69f9abd7fc1876996
#
_entry.id   96821a5b92dab6b69f9abd7fc1876996
#
_cell.length_a   1.000
_cell.length_b   1.000
_cell.length_c   1.000
_cell.angle_alpha   90.00
_cell.angle_beta   90.00
_cell.angle_gamma   90.00
#
_symmetry.space_group_name_H-M   'P 1'
#
loop_
_entity.id
_entity.type
_entity.pdbx_description
1 polymer ?
#
loop_
_entity_poly.entity_id
_entity_poly.type
_entity_poly.pdbx_seq_one_letter_code
_entity_poly.pdbx_strand_id
1 'polypeptide(L)'
;MNAKIIDKLGLITLSGGKVAMVRSHNKTLFYIPGGKREQNETDQQALCREIDEELTLALLPETLRFYGEFTGLADGKQDGTQVRIRCYFADYQGAPQPAAEIAELAWLGTQDFSRCSSTAVTILTQLKNDGLIE
;
A
#
# COMPACT_ATOMS: atom_id res chain seq x y z
N MET A 1 -10.87 24.50 10.81
CA MET A 1 -11.06 23.69 9.59
C MET A 1 -10.50 22.31 9.80
N ASN A 2 -11.27 21.32 9.41
CA ASN A 2 -10.81 19.93 9.54
C ASN A 2 -9.92 19.59 8.37
N ALA A 3 -8.79 18.96 8.66
CA ALA A 3 -7.93 18.42 7.62
C ALA A 3 -8.67 17.29 6.90
N LYS A 4 -8.49 17.22 5.60
CA LYS A 4 -9.04 16.14 4.80
C LYS A 4 -8.25 14.86 5.05
N ILE A 5 -8.95 13.74 5.17
CA ILE A 5 -8.34 12.43 5.34
C ILE A 5 -8.75 11.55 4.16
N ILE A 6 -7.75 11.01 3.47
CA ILE A 6 -7.96 10.06 2.39
C ILE A 6 -7.88 8.66 2.99
N ASP A 7 -8.96 7.89 2.86
CA ASP A 7 -9.09 6.55 3.45
C ASP A 7 -8.70 5.50 2.42
N LYS A 8 -7.61 4.76 2.69
CA LYS A 8 -7.06 3.78 1.77
C LYS A 8 -6.88 2.43 2.43
N LEU A 9 -6.84 1.40 1.59
CA LEU A 9 -6.43 0.04 1.95
C LEU A 9 -5.10 -0.25 1.30
N GLY A 10 -4.27 -1.06 1.97
CA GLY A 10 -2.97 -1.44 1.43
C GLY A 10 -2.66 -2.90 1.65
N LEU A 11 -1.99 -3.50 0.68
CA LEU A 11 -1.55 -4.89 0.75
C LEU A 11 -0.06 -4.94 1.07
N ILE A 12 0.30 -5.72 2.09
CA ILE A 12 1.69 -5.98 2.42
C ILE A 12 2.03 -7.38 1.95
N THR A 13 2.95 -7.48 1.00
CA THR A 13 3.45 -8.74 0.48
C THR A 13 4.95 -8.79 0.75
N LEU A 14 5.38 -9.83 1.46
CA LEU A 14 6.76 -9.95 1.91
C LEU A 14 7.51 -11.02 1.11
N SER A 15 8.75 -10.74 0.76
CA SER A 15 9.64 -11.72 0.16
C SER A 15 11.09 -11.28 0.35
N GLY A 16 11.91 -12.19 0.85
CA GLY A 16 13.35 -11.93 0.99
C GLY A 16 13.68 -10.74 1.88
N GLY A 17 12.87 -10.47 2.91
CA GLY A 17 13.09 -9.34 3.80
C GLY A 17 12.65 -8.01 3.22
N LYS A 18 11.88 -8.02 2.14
CA LYS A 18 11.44 -6.81 1.43
C LYS A 18 9.94 -6.85 1.19
N VAL A 19 9.41 -5.71 0.78
CA VAL A 19 7.97 -5.50 0.56
C VAL A 19 7.73 -5.12 -0.89
N ALA A 20 6.69 -5.68 -1.49
CA ALA A 20 6.26 -5.30 -2.85
C ALA A 20 5.65 -3.91 -2.80
N MET A 21 6.19 -2.99 -3.58
CA MET A 21 5.74 -1.61 -3.63
C MET A 21 5.57 -1.17 -5.07
N VAL A 22 4.76 -0.15 -5.28
CA VAL A 22 4.39 0.31 -6.62
C VAL A 22 4.62 1.80 -6.78
N ARG A 23 4.81 2.22 -8.02
CA ARG A 23 4.94 3.62 -8.40
C ARG A 23 4.01 3.91 -9.57
N SER A 24 3.25 5.00 -9.47
CA SER A 24 2.37 5.44 -10.55
C SER A 24 3.17 6.12 -11.65
N HIS A 25 2.61 6.13 -12.87
CA HIS A 25 3.28 6.71 -14.05
C HIS A 25 3.71 8.16 -13.85
N ASN A 26 2.93 8.94 -13.11
CA ASN A 26 3.18 10.38 -12.94
C ASN A 26 3.84 10.70 -11.61
N LYS A 27 4.37 9.69 -10.90
CA LYS A 27 4.99 9.88 -9.59
C LYS A 27 6.41 9.35 -9.59
N THR A 28 7.22 9.85 -8.67
CA THR A 28 8.59 9.40 -8.52
C THR A 28 8.77 8.46 -7.32
N LEU A 29 7.85 8.50 -6.37
CA LEU A 29 7.98 7.73 -5.13
C LEU A 29 7.12 6.48 -5.17
N PHE A 30 7.63 5.43 -4.53
CA PHE A 30 6.92 4.16 -4.35
C PHE A 30 6.04 4.22 -3.11
N TYR A 31 4.95 3.46 -3.15
CA TYR A 31 4.00 3.36 -2.04
C TYR A 31 3.46 1.93 -1.96
N ILE A 32 2.76 1.65 -0.87
CA ILE A 32 2.15 0.33 -0.64
C ILE A 32 1.01 0.14 -1.65
N PRO A 33 0.94 -1.02 -2.34
CA PRO A 33 -0.16 -1.27 -3.29
C PRO A 33 -1.52 -1.22 -2.61
N GLY A 34 -2.50 -0.69 -3.31
CA GLY A 34 -3.86 -0.55 -2.82
C GLY A 34 -4.45 0.76 -3.30
N GLY A 35 -5.49 1.22 -2.63
CA GLY A 35 -6.12 2.46 -3.05
C GLY A 35 -7.30 2.85 -2.19
N LYS A 36 -8.03 3.83 -2.68
CA LYS A 36 -9.13 4.45 -1.94
C LYS A 36 -10.33 3.51 -1.87
N ARG A 37 -10.96 3.51 -0.69
CA ARG A 37 -12.25 2.86 -0.51
C ARG A 37 -13.32 3.62 -1.30
N GLU A 38 -14.16 2.88 -2.00
CA GLU A 38 -15.36 3.47 -2.59
C GLU A 38 -16.51 3.36 -1.61
N GLN A 39 -17.55 4.16 -1.86
CA GLN A 39 -18.71 4.21 -0.97
C GLN A 39 -19.31 2.81 -0.78
N ASN A 40 -19.59 2.46 0.47
CA ASN A 40 -20.23 1.18 0.85
C ASN A 40 -19.34 -0.06 0.67
N GLU A 41 -18.05 0.11 0.40
CA GLU A 41 -17.15 -1.03 0.36
C GLU A 41 -16.62 -1.37 1.76
N THR A 42 -16.55 -2.67 2.05
CA THR A 42 -15.78 -3.14 3.21
C THR A 42 -14.28 -3.05 2.88
N ASP A 43 -13.43 -3.17 3.91
CA ASP A 43 -11.98 -3.25 3.70
C ASP A 43 -11.64 -4.35 2.68
N GLN A 44 -12.23 -5.52 2.86
CA GLN A 44 -11.99 -6.67 2.00
C GLN A 44 -12.36 -6.39 0.56
N GLN A 45 -13.54 -5.82 0.34
CA GLN A 45 -14.00 -5.51 -1.01
C GLN A 45 -13.10 -4.48 -1.69
N ALA A 46 -12.75 -3.41 -0.96
CA ALA A 46 -11.94 -2.34 -1.51
C ALA A 46 -10.53 -2.84 -1.85
N LEU A 47 -9.92 -3.60 -0.94
CA LEU A 47 -8.56 -4.08 -1.17
C LEU A 47 -8.49 -5.07 -2.33
N CYS A 48 -9.42 -6.02 -2.38
CA CYS A 48 -9.45 -7.00 -3.47
C CYS A 48 -9.63 -6.31 -4.83
N ARG A 49 -10.52 -5.32 -4.90
CA ARG A 49 -10.75 -4.57 -6.14
C ARG A 49 -9.50 -3.79 -6.55
N GLU A 50 -8.90 -3.06 -5.62
CA GLU A 50 -7.73 -2.22 -5.93
C GLU A 50 -6.53 -3.06 -6.36
N ILE A 51 -6.30 -4.19 -5.71
CA ILE A 51 -5.15 -5.03 -6.06
C ILE A 51 -5.35 -5.70 -7.42
N ASP A 52 -6.58 -6.09 -7.75
CA ASP A 52 -6.88 -6.61 -9.08
C ASP A 52 -6.62 -5.54 -10.15
N GLU A 53 -7.06 -4.31 -9.91
CA GLU A 53 -6.85 -3.21 -10.86
C GLU A 53 -5.37 -2.88 -11.05
N GLU A 54 -4.61 -2.80 -9.95
CA GLU A 54 -3.22 -2.32 -9.98
C GLU A 54 -2.22 -3.40 -10.36
N LEU A 55 -2.42 -4.64 -9.92
CA LEU A 55 -1.42 -5.70 -10.03
C LEU A 55 -1.93 -6.96 -10.70
N THR A 56 -3.18 -7.00 -11.13
CA THR A 56 -3.80 -8.18 -11.74
C THR A 56 -3.69 -9.43 -10.87
N LEU A 57 -3.79 -9.24 -9.56
CA LEU A 57 -3.78 -10.34 -8.59
C LEU A 57 -5.17 -10.58 -8.05
N ALA A 58 -5.52 -11.86 -7.90
CA ALA A 58 -6.77 -12.26 -7.24
C ALA A 58 -6.45 -12.57 -5.77
N LEU A 59 -6.76 -11.65 -4.87
CA LEU A 59 -6.63 -11.91 -3.44
C LEU A 59 -7.66 -12.94 -3.02
N LEU A 60 -7.27 -13.81 -2.08
CA LEU A 60 -8.19 -14.75 -1.46
C LEU A 60 -8.82 -14.05 -0.27
N PRO A 61 -10.09 -13.60 -0.37
CA PRO A 61 -10.65 -12.67 0.61
C PRO A 61 -10.64 -13.21 2.04
N GLU A 62 -10.85 -14.51 2.22
CA GLU A 62 -10.89 -15.13 3.54
C GLU A 62 -9.52 -15.18 4.22
N THR A 63 -8.46 -14.86 3.49
CA THR A 63 -7.10 -14.89 4.05
C THR A 63 -6.62 -13.52 4.50
N LEU A 64 -7.41 -12.47 4.38
CA LEU A 64 -7.01 -11.15 4.81
C LEU A 64 -6.75 -11.12 6.32
N ARG A 65 -5.56 -10.63 6.68
CA ARG A 65 -5.14 -10.52 8.08
C ARG A 65 -4.71 -9.08 8.33
N PHE A 66 -5.44 -8.40 9.20
CA PHE A 66 -5.16 -6.99 9.50
C PHE A 66 -3.79 -6.84 10.16
N TYR A 67 -2.97 -5.95 9.63
CA TYR A 67 -1.66 -5.65 10.22
C TYR A 67 -1.68 -4.37 11.05
N GLY A 68 -2.21 -3.30 10.49
CA GLY A 68 -2.23 -2.04 11.22
C GLY A 68 -2.77 -0.90 10.38
N GLU A 69 -3.04 0.20 11.06
CA GLU A 69 -3.52 1.43 10.43
C GLU A 69 -2.45 2.50 10.59
N PHE A 70 -2.12 3.19 9.50
CA PHE A 70 -1.05 4.16 9.48
C PHE A 70 -1.57 5.47 8.89
N THR A 71 -1.08 6.58 9.43
CA THR A 71 -1.50 7.92 9.01
C THR A 71 -0.27 8.75 8.68
N GLY A 72 -0.35 9.54 7.63
CA GLY A 72 0.72 10.44 7.25
C GLY A 72 0.21 11.52 6.31
N LEU A 73 1.08 12.45 5.94
CA LEU A 73 0.74 13.48 4.98
C LEU A 73 0.60 12.86 3.59
N ALA A 74 -0.39 13.32 2.84
CA ALA A 74 -0.61 12.85 1.47
C ALA A 74 0.50 13.38 0.57
N ASP A 75 1.09 12.49 -0.22
CA ASP A 75 2.15 12.84 -1.17
C ASP A 75 1.60 13.81 -2.22
N GLY A 76 2.30 14.90 -2.46
CA GLY A 76 1.93 15.89 -3.44
C GLY A 76 0.82 16.86 -3.01
N LYS A 77 0.35 16.77 -1.77
CA LYS A 77 -0.66 17.68 -1.24
C LYS A 77 -0.02 18.65 -0.26
N GLN A 78 -0.38 19.93 -0.34
CA GLN A 78 0.19 20.96 0.51
C GLN A 78 -0.83 21.61 1.44
N ASP A 79 -2.04 21.08 1.47
CA ASP A 79 -3.15 21.67 2.22
C ASP A 79 -3.41 20.98 3.56
N GLY A 80 -2.46 20.15 4.02
CA GLY A 80 -2.63 19.39 5.25
C GLY A 80 -3.41 18.10 5.06
N THR A 81 -3.72 17.72 3.83
CA THR A 81 -4.40 16.46 3.55
C THR A 81 -3.57 15.29 4.07
N GLN A 82 -4.22 14.38 4.79
CA GLN A 82 -3.59 13.18 5.32
C GLN A 82 -4.11 11.94 4.63
N VAL A 83 -3.28 10.90 4.62
CA VAL A 83 -3.66 9.56 4.19
C VAL A 83 -3.76 8.69 5.42
N ARG A 84 -4.85 7.94 5.53
CA ARG A 84 -4.98 6.86 6.51
C ARG A 84 -5.07 5.56 5.73
N ILE A 85 -4.13 4.66 5.96
CA ILE A 85 -4.07 3.41 5.22
C ILE A 85 -4.18 2.24 6.19
N ARG A 86 -5.16 1.37 5.93
CA ARG A 86 -5.35 0.14 6.69
C ARG A 86 -4.68 -0.98 5.91
N CYS A 87 -3.66 -1.57 6.51
CA CYS A 87 -2.80 -2.55 5.83
C CYS A 87 -3.15 -3.97 6.25
N TYR A 88 -3.16 -4.86 5.26
CA TYR A 88 -3.47 -6.28 5.44
C TYR A 88 -2.43 -7.13 4.77
N PHE A 89 -2.15 -8.29 5.36
CA PHE A 89 -1.55 -9.41 4.63
C PHE A 89 -2.68 -10.21 3.98
N ALA A 90 -2.39 -10.87 2.88
CA ALA A 90 -3.37 -11.76 2.23
C ALA A 90 -2.64 -12.75 1.34
N ASP A 91 -3.26 -13.91 1.14
CA ASP A 91 -2.82 -14.85 0.12
C ASP A 91 -3.48 -14.49 -1.21
N TYR A 92 -2.85 -14.88 -2.31
CA TYR A 92 -3.33 -14.49 -3.62
C TYR A 92 -2.95 -15.54 -4.68
N GLN A 93 -3.63 -15.45 -5.83
CA GLN A 93 -3.33 -16.26 -7.00
C GLN A 93 -2.84 -15.34 -8.12
N GLY A 94 -1.90 -15.85 -8.92
CA GLY A 94 -1.34 -15.11 -10.02
C GLY A 94 0.02 -14.51 -9.69
N ALA A 95 0.62 -13.85 -10.66
CA ALA A 95 1.87 -13.13 -10.50
C ALA A 95 1.60 -11.64 -10.62
N PRO A 96 2.17 -10.80 -9.72
CA PRO A 96 1.93 -9.36 -9.79
C PRO A 96 2.43 -8.77 -11.10
N GLN A 97 1.57 -8.01 -11.77
CA GLN A 97 1.94 -7.30 -12.98
C GLN A 97 1.38 -5.89 -12.91
N PRO A 98 2.22 -4.85 -13.07
CA PRO A 98 1.72 -3.47 -13.06
C PRO A 98 0.65 -3.26 -14.13
N ALA A 99 -0.42 -2.59 -13.75
CA ALA A 99 -1.55 -2.30 -14.63
C ALA A 99 -2.16 -0.96 -14.22
N ALA A 100 -3.09 -0.47 -15.03
CA ALA A 100 -3.78 0.81 -14.80
C ALA A 100 -2.75 1.94 -14.62
N GLU A 101 -2.83 2.72 -13.53
CA GLU A 101 -1.91 3.83 -13.29
C GLU A 101 -0.52 3.42 -12.82
N ILE A 102 -0.27 2.12 -12.62
CA ILE A 102 0.99 1.65 -12.06
C ILE A 102 2.04 1.47 -13.15
N ALA A 103 3.15 2.20 -13.03
CA ALA A 103 4.25 2.13 -13.97
C ALA A 103 5.24 1.02 -13.61
N GLU A 104 5.41 0.75 -12.31
CA GLU A 104 6.51 -0.09 -11.86
C GLU A 104 6.18 -0.76 -10.53
N LEU A 105 6.58 -2.02 -10.39
CA LEU A 105 6.56 -2.73 -9.12
C LEU A 105 8.00 -3.05 -8.73
N ALA A 106 8.36 -2.84 -7.46
CA ALA A 106 9.68 -3.16 -6.96
C ALA A 106 9.58 -3.74 -5.56
N TRP A 107 10.54 -4.58 -5.20
CA TRP A 107 10.68 -5.13 -3.85
C TRP A 107 11.64 -4.24 -3.09
N LEU A 108 11.13 -3.49 -2.12
CA LEU A 108 11.89 -2.48 -1.40
C LEU A 108 11.94 -2.77 0.09
N GLY A 109 12.96 -2.23 0.74
CA GLY A 109 13.16 -2.41 2.17
C GLY A 109 13.66 -1.13 2.82
N THR A 110 14.22 -1.27 4.05
CA THR A 110 14.65 -0.11 4.83
C THR A 110 15.82 0.65 4.20
N GLN A 111 16.50 0.06 3.23
CA GLN A 111 17.57 0.74 2.51
C GLN A 111 17.04 1.67 1.41
N ASP A 112 15.73 1.63 1.15
CA ASP A 112 15.13 2.32 0.03
C ASP A 112 14.22 3.47 0.46
N PHE A 113 14.38 3.99 1.67
CA PHE A 113 13.51 5.05 2.19
C PHE A 113 13.43 6.26 1.28
N SER A 114 14.54 6.63 0.63
CA SER A 114 14.57 7.79 -0.25
C SER A 114 13.73 7.61 -1.51
N ARG A 115 13.32 6.37 -1.82
CA ARG A 115 12.48 6.05 -2.98
C ARG A 115 11.00 5.94 -2.61
N CYS A 116 10.65 6.14 -1.34
CA CYS A 116 9.33 5.83 -0.83
C CYS A 116 8.60 7.07 -0.32
N SER A 117 7.27 7.04 -0.40
CA SER A 117 6.44 8.08 0.21
C SER A 117 6.62 8.06 1.72
N SER A 118 6.26 9.16 2.39
CA SER A 118 6.42 9.25 3.84
C SER A 118 5.62 8.20 4.59
N THR A 119 4.40 7.92 4.14
CA THR A 119 3.57 6.89 4.76
C THR A 119 4.19 5.51 4.56
N ALA A 120 4.76 5.25 3.37
CA ALA A 120 5.44 3.98 3.11
C ALA A 120 6.65 3.80 4.03
N VAL A 121 7.42 4.87 4.27
CA VAL A 121 8.54 4.82 5.21
C VAL A 121 8.07 4.44 6.61
N THR A 122 6.96 5.02 7.06
CA THR A 122 6.38 4.68 8.36
C THR A 122 6.03 3.19 8.44
N ILE A 123 5.43 2.65 7.39
CA ILE A 123 5.03 1.24 7.34
C ILE A 123 6.26 0.35 7.34
N LEU A 124 7.27 0.66 6.51
CA LEU A 124 8.51 -0.12 6.48
C LEU A 124 9.21 -0.12 7.84
N THR A 125 9.22 1.02 8.51
CA THR A 125 9.82 1.14 9.84
C THR A 125 9.13 0.21 10.83
N GLN A 126 7.79 0.19 10.81
CA GLN A 126 7.04 -0.68 11.71
C GLN A 126 7.29 -2.16 11.39
N LEU A 127 7.32 -2.51 10.10
CA LEU A 127 7.59 -3.89 9.69
C LEU A 127 8.97 -4.35 10.18
N LYS A 128 9.97 -3.47 10.10
CA LYS A 128 11.30 -3.79 10.61
C LYS A 128 11.27 -3.97 12.12
N ASN A 129 10.60 -3.07 12.84
CA ASN A 129 10.50 -3.15 14.31
C ASN A 129 9.82 -4.44 14.75
N ASP A 130 8.87 -4.93 13.94
CA ASP A 130 8.16 -6.18 14.22
C ASP A 130 8.94 -7.42 13.75
N GLY A 131 10.12 -7.24 13.17
CA GLY A 131 10.97 -8.34 12.73
C GLY A 131 10.51 -9.01 11.45
N LEU A 132 9.65 -8.37 10.68
CA LEU A 132 9.09 -8.95 9.45
C LEU A 132 9.93 -8.66 8.20
N ILE A 133 10.75 -7.62 8.25
CA ILE A 133 11.71 -7.33 7.18
C ILE A 133 13.07 -6.98 7.80
N GLU A 134 14.07 -6.94 6.95
CA GLU A 134 15.45 -6.61 7.38
C GLU A 134 15.68 -5.12 7.53
#